data_0af846d46df5461268a2a26ba4fca3cc
#
_entry.id   0af846d46df5461268a2a26ba4fca3cc
#
_cell.length_a   1.000
_cell.length_b   1.000
_cell.length_c   1.000
_cell.angle_alpha   90.00
_cell.angle_beta   90.00
_cell.angle_gamma   90.00
#
_symmetry.space_group_name_H-M   'P 1'
#
loop_
_entity.id
_entity.type
_entity.pdbx_description
1 polymer ?
#
loop_
_entity_poly.entity_id
_entity_poly.type
_entity_poly.pdbx_seq_one_letter_code
_entity_poly.pdbx_strand_id
1 'polypeptide(L)'
;MSVTDKGAAGRRKRPAARSAILPAATKPAAPRRSRAAQARSEPEERRFTGLGICPGIAIGPAAFAVEAPAQVAARLLPAEEVKPEIGRLDEAVRRSLRQLEKLKARLAFLSEDSQAEIAPLLEVYRQMLGPSRLLRNVARRIADDRMNAEAAVTEEAEALALRLAAAGSGDTSPDAEEAASASRRAEEVREIGRRLVRNLTRAPFRSFSALPVGCILVNEQLRPADAALIDPSRIAAVVMDEGGTSDHTAIMLRALGIPAVLGVAGFTAQARAGGLVIVDGEAGLVTLDPSAATLETARHDVIAYARERQRLGRLRRLPARLSGGEAVELQANLELPAELPLIAQAGAAGIGLLRTEFLFINAEELPDEAVQAEAYRGVIQAMGGDCTTIRLLDWGGEKQSEAMAGLLTSGDLNPALGLRGLRLLLRHSRVMETQLAAILRVSTEGPVRVLLPMVTTPAELRTAREIYERVARRLRRQGVRLGEKLPPLGIMVETPAAALGAETLALEAEFLAIGTNDLAMYTLAVDRASTEVAPLYDPLHPAVLRLIGHATDAALRLRRPVSLCGEIAGNPLVVPLLMGMGLRSFSMNASAIPRVKQVVRQASLDECRRLARRVMEESDCMQIAQLLSAFAAR
;
A
#
# COMPACT_ATOMS: atom_id res chain seq x y z
N MET A 1 -17.25 63.79 37.45
CA MET A 1 -18.58 63.96 38.06
C MET A 1 -18.89 62.61 38.63
N SER A 2 -18.65 62.46 39.91
CA SER A 2 -19.61 62.67 40.98
C SER A 2 -20.62 61.53 41.00
N VAL A 3 -20.88 60.75 41.98
CA VAL A 3 -20.64 60.85 43.45
C VAL A 3 -21.53 59.75 44.04
N THR A 4 -21.00 58.96 44.94
CA THR A 4 -21.55 58.54 46.25
C THR A 4 -22.84 57.68 46.30
N ASP A 5 -23.15 56.89 47.27
CA ASP A 5 -22.56 56.59 48.58
C ASP A 5 -23.47 55.62 49.33
N LYS A 6 -22.89 54.88 50.27
CA LYS A 6 -23.43 54.41 51.56
C LYS A 6 -24.74 53.59 51.62
N GLY A 7 -24.91 52.66 52.48
CA GLY A 7 -24.33 52.30 53.77
C GLY A 7 -25.21 51.33 54.52
N ALA A 8 -24.58 50.55 55.30
CA ALA A 8 -24.65 50.37 56.74
C ALA A 8 -25.81 49.54 57.34
N ALA A 9 -25.46 48.44 57.90
CA ALA A 9 -25.37 48.12 59.34
C ALA A 9 -26.68 47.77 60.12
N GLY A 10 -26.64 46.63 60.83
CA GLY A 10 -27.63 46.30 61.84
C GLY A 10 -27.36 44.96 62.57
N ARG A 11 -26.56 45.05 63.60
CA ARG A 11 -26.37 44.07 64.69
C ARG A 11 -27.61 43.77 65.47
N ARG A 12 -27.77 42.57 66.06
CA ARG A 12 -28.07 42.30 67.51
C ARG A 12 -28.30 40.75 67.67
N LYS A 13 -27.42 40.08 68.41
CA LYS A 13 -27.40 39.75 69.86
C LYS A 13 -28.29 38.56 70.24
N ARG A 14 -27.55 37.60 70.83
CA ARG A 14 -27.92 36.40 71.63
C ARG A 14 -28.89 36.77 72.80
N PRO A 15 -29.51 35.72 73.47
CA PRO A 15 -28.75 35.06 74.52
C PRO A 15 -29.05 33.51 74.71
N ALA A 16 -28.25 32.96 75.59
CA ALA A 16 -28.10 31.61 76.07
C ALA A 16 -29.16 31.18 77.11
N ALA A 17 -29.32 29.87 77.36
CA ALA A 17 -29.25 29.26 78.70
C ALA A 17 -29.54 27.70 78.61
N ARG A 18 -28.56 26.92 79.09
CA ARG A 18 -28.53 25.92 80.16
C ARG A 18 -29.39 24.64 80.00
N SER A 19 -28.75 23.51 79.87
CA SER A 19 -28.24 22.53 80.87
C SER A 19 -29.22 21.44 81.26
N ALA A 20 -28.87 20.20 80.99
CA ALA A 20 -29.03 19.05 81.92
C ALA A 20 -28.36 17.76 81.38
N ILE A 21 -27.64 17.14 82.07
CA ILE A 21 -26.71 16.12 82.41
C ILE A 21 -27.34 14.69 82.33
N LEU A 22 -26.62 13.73 81.55
CA LEU A 22 -26.32 12.31 81.79
C LEU A 22 -27.46 11.24 81.69
N PRO A 23 -27.09 9.90 81.46
CA PRO A 23 -25.80 9.28 81.13
C PRO A 23 -25.83 8.26 79.96
N ALA A 24 -24.66 7.74 79.70
CA ALA A 24 -24.15 6.78 78.76
C ALA A 24 -24.95 5.49 78.49
N ALA A 25 -24.97 5.07 77.21
CA ALA A 25 -25.08 3.69 76.81
C ALA A 25 -24.03 3.40 75.73
N THR A 26 -23.13 2.52 76.08
CA THR A 26 -22.05 1.96 75.26
C THR A 26 -22.61 1.22 74.05
N LYS A 27 -22.20 1.58 72.83
CA LYS A 27 -22.34 0.80 71.61
C LYS A 27 -21.04 0.13 71.25
N PRO A 28 -21.05 -1.16 70.78
CA PRO A 28 -19.84 -1.88 70.43
C PRO A 28 -19.22 -1.33 69.14
N ALA A 29 -17.89 -1.33 69.13
CA ALA A 29 -17.04 -0.90 68.00
C ALA A 29 -17.27 -1.78 66.77
N ALA A 30 -17.60 -1.17 65.63
CA ALA A 30 -17.59 -1.79 64.31
C ALA A 30 -16.11 -2.02 63.87
N PRO A 31 -15.80 -3.13 63.22
CA PRO A 31 -14.46 -3.41 62.77
C PRO A 31 -14.04 -2.42 61.70
N ARG A 32 -12.90 -1.76 61.89
CA ARG A 32 -12.19 -0.96 60.87
C ARG A 32 -11.81 -1.92 59.73
N ARG A 33 -12.55 -1.85 58.62
CA ARG A 33 -12.09 -2.36 57.33
C ARG A 33 -10.91 -1.50 56.89
N SER A 34 -9.71 -2.07 56.99
CA SER A 34 -8.53 -1.56 56.33
C SER A 34 -8.82 -1.55 54.79
N ARG A 35 -9.04 -0.38 54.23
CA ARG A 35 -8.91 -0.16 52.80
C ARG A 35 -7.40 -0.24 52.51
N ALA A 36 -6.89 -1.46 52.31
CA ALA A 36 -5.68 -1.63 51.53
C ALA A 36 -6.00 -1.14 50.13
N ALA A 37 -5.59 0.06 49.82
CA ALA A 37 -5.52 0.54 48.43
C ALA A 37 -4.54 -0.44 47.76
N GLN A 38 -5.07 -1.36 46.97
CA GLN A 38 -4.27 -2.06 45.98
C GLN A 38 -3.67 -0.94 45.08
N ALA A 39 -2.40 -0.69 45.30
CA ALA A 39 -1.58 0.02 44.34
C ALA A 39 -1.71 -0.76 43.04
N ARG A 40 -2.49 -0.23 42.07
CA ARG A 40 -2.44 -0.72 40.69
C ARG A 40 -1.01 -0.41 40.25
N SER A 41 -0.21 -1.47 40.09
CA SER A 41 1.07 -1.35 39.39
C SER A 41 0.79 -0.60 38.08
N GLU A 42 1.48 0.49 37.86
CA GLU A 42 1.42 1.16 36.56
C GLU A 42 1.77 0.11 35.50
N PRO A 43 1.01 0.05 34.39
CA PRO A 43 1.32 -0.90 33.33
C PRO A 43 2.74 -0.63 32.82
N GLU A 44 3.53 -1.68 32.68
CA GLU A 44 4.92 -1.62 32.25
C GLU A 44 4.97 -1.33 30.75
N GLU A 45 5.75 -0.31 30.34
CA GLU A 45 5.96 0.05 28.94
C GLU A 45 6.52 -1.16 28.17
N ARG A 46 5.90 -1.51 27.06
CA ARG A 46 6.33 -2.59 26.16
C ARG A 46 6.48 -2.08 24.75
N ARG A 47 7.56 -2.49 24.09
CA ARG A 47 7.88 -2.13 22.72
C ARG A 47 7.83 -3.35 21.82
N PHE A 48 7.21 -3.18 20.69
CA PHE A 48 7.05 -4.18 19.64
C PHE A 48 7.61 -3.64 18.34
N THR A 49 8.12 -4.53 17.51
CA THR A 49 8.61 -4.22 16.17
C THR A 49 7.80 -4.98 15.14
N GLY A 50 7.51 -4.34 14.04
CA GLY A 50 6.83 -4.90 12.89
C GLY A 50 7.26 -4.21 11.60
N LEU A 51 6.50 -4.42 10.56
CA LEU A 51 6.73 -3.81 9.25
C LEU A 51 5.99 -2.47 9.17
N GLY A 52 6.72 -1.38 9.04
CA GLY A 52 6.14 -0.06 8.77
C GLY A 52 5.56 0.01 7.36
N ILE A 53 4.27 0.31 7.25
CA ILE A 53 3.54 0.31 5.97
C ILE A 53 3.29 1.71 5.46
N CYS A 54 2.87 2.61 6.34
CA CYS A 54 2.58 3.99 5.98
C CYS A 54 3.23 4.91 7.03
N PRO A 55 4.08 5.86 6.59
CA PRO A 55 4.81 6.71 7.52
C PRO A 55 3.89 7.65 8.28
N GLY A 56 4.25 7.92 9.54
CA GLY A 56 3.55 8.81 10.44
C GLY A 56 3.60 8.30 11.85
N ILE A 57 3.42 9.23 12.81
CA ILE A 57 3.40 8.92 14.23
C ILE A 57 2.00 9.22 14.77
N ALA A 58 1.41 8.25 15.45
CA ALA A 58 0.09 8.39 16.06
C ALA A 58 0.10 7.96 17.52
N ILE A 59 -0.68 8.66 18.34
CA ILE A 59 -0.89 8.38 19.75
C ILE A 59 -2.38 8.30 20.00
N GLY A 60 -2.86 7.21 20.56
CA GLY A 60 -4.29 7.05 20.81
C GLY A 60 -4.62 5.82 21.65
N PRO A 61 -5.86 5.73 22.11
CA PRO A 61 -6.34 4.54 22.81
C PRO A 61 -6.49 3.35 21.84
N ALA A 62 -6.07 2.17 22.26
CA ALA A 62 -6.31 0.94 21.50
C ALA A 62 -7.82 0.67 21.39
N ALA A 63 -8.25 0.37 20.19
CA ALA A 63 -9.61 -0.02 19.88
C ALA A 63 -9.60 -1.27 19.01
N PHE A 64 -10.44 -2.23 19.38
CA PHE A 64 -10.54 -3.50 18.69
C PHE A 64 -11.81 -3.52 17.83
N ALA A 65 -11.68 -3.95 16.60
CA ALA A 65 -12.85 -4.35 15.82
C ALA A 65 -13.27 -5.75 16.28
N VAL A 66 -13.89 -5.84 17.46
CA VAL A 66 -14.27 -7.12 18.04
C VAL A 66 -15.41 -7.71 17.23
N GLU A 67 -15.12 -8.75 16.47
CA GLU A 67 -16.09 -9.77 16.14
C GLU A 67 -16.20 -10.71 17.35
N ALA A 68 -17.17 -10.49 18.22
CA ALA A 68 -17.59 -11.56 19.11
C ALA A 68 -18.16 -12.66 18.21
N PRO A 69 -17.59 -13.88 18.18
CA PRO A 69 -18.25 -14.98 17.50
C PRO A 69 -19.62 -15.11 18.15
N ALA A 70 -20.68 -14.94 17.37
CA ALA A 70 -22.02 -15.24 17.82
C ALA A 70 -22.03 -16.75 18.10
N GLN A 71 -21.89 -17.14 19.38
CA GLN A 71 -22.12 -18.54 19.79
C GLN A 71 -23.60 -18.81 19.51
N VAL A 72 -23.84 -19.42 18.37
CA VAL A 72 -25.17 -19.79 17.96
C VAL A 72 -25.45 -21.18 18.49
N ALA A 73 -26.33 -21.26 19.50
CA ALA A 73 -26.84 -22.54 19.94
C ALA A 73 -27.77 -23.13 18.86
N ALA A 74 -27.51 -24.35 18.46
CA ALA A 74 -28.42 -25.08 17.59
C ALA A 74 -29.73 -25.30 18.32
N ARG A 75 -30.84 -24.94 17.69
CA ARG A 75 -32.21 -25.12 18.22
C ARG A 75 -33.04 -25.90 17.20
N LEU A 76 -33.74 -26.92 17.66
CA LEU A 76 -34.71 -27.64 16.86
C LEU A 76 -36.01 -26.83 16.74
N LEU A 77 -36.45 -26.59 15.50
CA LEU A 77 -37.65 -25.79 15.22
C LEU A 77 -38.93 -26.66 15.23
N PRO A 78 -40.05 -26.17 15.79
CA PRO A 78 -41.38 -26.72 15.51
C PRO A 78 -41.67 -26.64 14.01
N ALA A 79 -42.48 -27.57 13.50
CA ALA A 79 -42.81 -27.65 12.06
C ALA A 79 -43.44 -26.34 11.51
N GLU A 80 -44.20 -25.64 12.35
CA GLU A 80 -44.84 -24.35 12.03
C GLU A 80 -43.88 -23.17 11.94
N GLU A 81 -42.70 -23.25 12.58
CA GLU A 81 -41.68 -22.21 12.54
C GLU A 81 -40.74 -22.32 11.31
N VAL A 82 -40.76 -23.43 10.57
CA VAL A 82 -39.84 -23.67 9.43
C VAL A 82 -40.03 -22.62 8.32
N LYS A 83 -41.25 -22.32 7.92
CA LYS A 83 -41.52 -21.30 6.88
C LYS A 83 -41.12 -19.89 7.31
N PRO A 84 -41.46 -19.41 8.51
CA PRO A 84 -40.97 -18.14 9.05
C PRO A 84 -39.44 -18.06 9.08
N GLU A 85 -38.76 -19.16 9.42
CA GLU A 85 -37.31 -19.21 9.53
C GLU A 85 -36.61 -19.10 8.16
N ILE A 86 -37.17 -19.75 7.13
CA ILE A 86 -36.70 -19.55 5.73
C ILE A 86 -36.91 -18.08 5.33
N GLY A 87 -38.02 -17.45 5.71
CA GLY A 87 -38.23 -16.02 5.46
C GLY A 87 -37.21 -15.11 6.17
N ARG A 88 -36.74 -15.50 7.37
CA ARG A 88 -35.64 -14.82 8.08
C ARG A 88 -34.31 -14.94 7.31
N LEU A 89 -34.00 -16.12 6.77
CA LEU A 89 -32.82 -16.34 5.93
C LEU A 89 -32.88 -15.44 4.69
N ASP A 90 -34.01 -15.41 3.97
CA ASP A 90 -34.17 -14.57 2.78
C ASP A 90 -33.99 -13.07 3.09
N GLU A 91 -34.47 -12.62 4.24
CA GLU A 91 -34.29 -11.23 4.67
C GLU A 91 -32.80 -10.94 5.02
N ALA A 92 -32.12 -11.89 5.66
CA ALA A 92 -30.68 -11.78 5.95
C ALA A 92 -29.85 -11.72 4.67
N VAL A 93 -30.20 -12.52 3.66
CA VAL A 93 -29.57 -12.47 2.32
C VAL A 93 -29.79 -11.11 1.67
N ARG A 94 -31.05 -10.62 1.63
CA ARG A 94 -31.34 -9.29 1.07
C ARG A 94 -30.58 -8.16 1.79
N ARG A 95 -30.42 -8.24 3.11
CA ARG A 95 -29.62 -7.27 3.88
C ARG A 95 -28.13 -7.37 3.51
N SER A 96 -27.61 -8.58 3.39
CA SER A 96 -26.22 -8.81 2.99
C SER A 96 -25.92 -8.25 1.60
N LEU A 97 -26.80 -8.45 0.63
CA LEU A 97 -26.69 -7.87 -0.71
C LEU A 97 -26.72 -6.34 -0.69
N ARG A 98 -27.64 -5.73 0.07
CA ARG A 98 -27.67 -4.26 0.22
C ARG A 98 -26.40 -3.70 0.86
N GLN A 99 -25.79 -4.44 1.78
CA GLN A 99 -24.51 -4.05 2.39
C GLN A 99 -23.37 -4.14 1.37
N LEU A 100 -23.36 -5.17 0.51
CA LEU A 100 -22.37 -5.28 -0.57
C LEU A 100 -22.50 -4.15 -1.59
N GLU A 101 -23.72 -3.78 -1.97
CA GLU A 101 -23.95 -2.64 -2.88
C GLU A 101 -23.44 -1.31 -2.28
N LYS A 102 -23.68 -1.09 -0.99
CA LYS A 102 -23.12 0.08 -0.30
C LYS A 102 -21.60 0.05 -0.24
N LEU A 103 -21.00 -1.12 -0.06
CA LEU A 103 -19.54 -1.29 -0.09
C LEU A 103 -19.01 -1.01 -1.49
N LYS A 104 -19.64 -1.57 -2.52
CA LYS A 104 -19.31 -1.31 -3.92
C LYS A 104 -19.39 0.19 -4.27
N ALA A 105 -20.44 0.89 -3.80
CA ALA A 105 -20.56 2.33 -3.99
C ALA A 105 -19.45 3.13 -3.28
N ARG A 106 -18.96 2.67 -2.13
CA ARG A 106 -17.81 3.28 -1.44
C ARG A 106 -16.48 2.99 -2.14
N LEU A 107 -16.33 1.78 -2.70
CA LEU A 107 -15.15 1.44 -3.51
C LEU A 107 -14.95 2.39 -4.68
N ALA A 108 -16.02 2.93 -5.26
CA ALA A 108 -15.94 3.91 -6.35
C ALA A 108 -15.17 5.20 -5.97
N PHE A 109 -14.97 5.47 -4.69
CA PHE A 109 -14.17 6.59 -4.18
C PHE A 109 -12.75 6.20 -3.78
N LEU A 110 -12.42 4.92 -3.83
CA LEU A 110 -11.06 4.41 -3.59
C LEU A 110 -10.28 4.32 -4.90
N SER A 111 -8.98 4.08 -4.79
CA SER A 111 -8.13 3.86 -5.96
C SER A 111 -8.65 2.70 -6.81
N GLU A 112 -8.44 2.77 -8.12
CA GLU A 112 -8.86 1.72 -9.06
C GLU A 112 -8.26 0.36 -8.72
N ASP A 113 -7.09 0.30 -8.10
CA ASP A 113 -6.48 -0.94 -7.59
C ASP A 113 -7.26 -1.55 -6.47
N SER A 114 -7.56 -0.71 -5.47
CA SER A 114 -8.42 -1.15 -4.38
C SER A 114 -9.77 -1.62 -4.93
N GLN A 115 -10.25 -0.99 -6.00
CA GLN A 115 -11.45 -1.44 -6.72
C GLN A 115 -11.19 -2.76 -7.45
N ALA A 116 -10.12 -2.86 -8.21
CA ALA A 116 -9.77 -4.04 -9.00
C ALA A 116 -9.53 -5.28 -8.14
N GLU A 117 -8.99 -5.10 -6.95
CA GLU A 117 -8.77 -6.19 -5.98
C GLU A 117 -10.02 -6.61 -5.21
N ILE A 118 -10.82 -5.62 -4.81
CA ILE A 118 -12.00 -5.87 -3.96
C ILE A 118 -13.24 -6.18 -4.81
N ALA A 119 -13.36 -5.63 -6.03
CA ALA A 119 -14.52 -5.85 -6.87
C ALA A 119 -14.74 -7.34 -7.24
N PRO A 120 -13.71 -8.13 -7.61
CA PRO A 120 -13.87 -9.57 -7.83
C PRO A 120 -14.33 -10.30 -6.56
N LEU A 121 -13.77 -9.95 -5.40
CA LEU A 121 -14.17 -10.54 -4.12
C LEU A 121 -15.64 -10.21 -3.79
N LEU A 122 -16.08 -8.97 -4.02
CA LEU A 122 -17.48 -8.60 -3.83
C LEU A 122 -18.40 -9.30 -4.83
N GLU A 123 -17.93 -9.54 -6.05
CA GLU A 123 -18.69 -10.27 -7.05
C GLU A 123 -18.84 -11.75 -6.65
N VAL A 124 -17.77 -12.40 -6.16
CA VAL A 124 -17.83 -13.74 -5.56
C VAL A 124 -18.82 -13.77 -4.40
N TYR A 125 -18.78 -12.78 -3.51
CA TYR A 125 -19.74 -12.67 -2.40
C TYR A 125 -21.18 -12.50 -2.90
N ARG A 126 -21.39 -11.69 -3.94
CA ARG A 126 -22.69 -11.51 -4.58
C ARG A 126 -23.22 -12.79 -5.19
N GLN A 127 -22.35 -13.55 -5.87
CA GLN A 127 -22.71 -14.86 -6.43
C GLN A 127 -23.04 -15.88 -5.35
N MET A 128 -22.27 -15.92 -4.26
CA MET A 128 -22.56 -16.82 -3.11
C MET A 128 -23.88 -16.47 -2.41
N LEU A 129 -24.25 -15.19 -2.35
CA LEU A 129 -25.51 -14.70 -1.79
C LEU A 129 -26.69 -14.76 -2.79
N GLY A 130 -26.43 -15.10 -4.04
CA GLY A 130 -27.43 -15.39 -5.07
C GLY A 130 -28.00 -16.82 -4.93
N PRO A 131 -28.61 -17.38 -5.98
CA PRO A 131 -29.16 -18.74 -5.96
C PRO A 131 -28.04 -19.81 -5.96
N SER A 132 -27.19 -19.78 -4.93
CA SER A 132 -26.01 -20.61 -4.76
C SER A 132 -26.32 -21.99 -4.16
N ARG A 133 -25.35 -22.91 -4.23
CA ARG A 133 -25.42 -24.22 -3.57
C ARG A 133 -25.45 -24.05 -2.03
N LEU A 134 -24.71 -23.09 -1.50
CA LEU A 134 -24.69 -22.77 -0.06
C LEU A 134 -26.10 -22.48 0.45
N LEU A 135 -26.80 -21.51 -0.13
CA LEU A 135 -28.12 -21.11 0.33
C LEU A 135 -29.18 -22.20 0.13
N ARG A 136 -29.11 -22.96 -0.97
CA ARG A 136 -30.02 -24.12 -1.17
C ARG A 136 -29.84 -25.19 -0.10
N ASN A 137 -28.61 -25.48 0.28
CA ASN A 137 -28.33 -26.46 1.31
C ASN A 137 -28.74 -25.94 2.71
N VAL A 138 -28.50 -24.69 3.01
CA VAL A 138 -28.96 -24.05 4.25
C VAL A 138 -30.48 -24.13 4.34
N ALA A 139 -31.19 -23.75 3.28
CA ALA A 139 -32.66 -23.85 3.25
C ALA A 139 -33.17 -25.29 3.46
N ARG A 140 -32.45 -26.28 2.90
CA ARG A 140 -32.77 -27.71 3.09
C ARG A 140 -32.57 -28.13 4.55
N ARG A 141 -31.47 -27.74 5.22
CA ARG A 141 -31.25 -28.03 6.65
C ARG A 141 -32.32 -27.41 7.54
N ILE A 142 -32.77 -26.20 7.22
CA ILE A 142 -33.89 -25.58 7.94
C ILE A 142 -35.16 -26.38 7.73
N ALA A 143 -35.42 -26.87 6.51
CA ALA A 143 -36.66 -27.60 6.18
C ALA A 143 -36.66 -29.03 6.70
N ASP A 144 -35.60 -29.79 6.44
CA ASP A 144 -35.53 -31.24 6.67
C ASP A 144 -35.06 -31.56 8.10
N ASP A 145 -33.97 -30.88 8.56
CA ASP A 145 -33.37 -31.10 9.88
C ASP A 145 -34.02 -30.23 10.96
N ARG A 146 -34.93 -29.33 10.58
CA ARG A 146 -35.63 -28.37 11.47
C ARG A 146 -34.65 -27.51 12.31
N MET A 147 -33.54 -27.16 11.73
CA MET A 147 -32.48 -26.39 12.39
C MET A 147 -32.76 -24.89 12.27
N ASN A 148 -32.45 -24.09 13.31
CA ASN A 148 -32.52 -22.63 13.18
C ASN A 148 -31.54 -22.10 12.12
N ALA A 149 -31.88 -21.00 11.48
CA ALA A 149 -31.13 -20.46 10.33
C ALA A 149 -29.68 -20.16 10.67
N GLU A 150 -29.38 -19.65 11.85
CA GLU A 150 -28.04 -19.34 12.29
C GLU A 150 -27.15 -20.60 12.36
N ALA A 151 -27.64 -21.68 12.97
CA ALA A 151 -26.89 -22.93 13.06
C ALA A 151 -26.74 -23.58 11.69
N ALA A 152 -27.81 -23.61 10.89
CA ALA A 152 -27.80 -24.16 9.53
C ALA A 152 -26.77 -23.44 8.62
N VAL A 153 -26.68 -22.11 8.71
CA VAL A 153 -25.68 -21.32 7.97
C VAL A 153 -24.28 -21.64 8.45
N THR A 154 -24.04 -21.70 9.76
CA THR A 154 -22.71 -21.96 10.33
C THR A 154 -22.20 -23.33 9.93
N GLU A 155 -23.02 -24.37 10.09
CA GLU A 155 -22.64 -25.74 9.77
C GLU A 155 -22.42 -25.95 8.26
N GLU A 156 -23.27 -25.39 7.40
CA GLU A 156 -23.12 -25.58 5.96
C GLU A 156 -21.93 -24.77 5.41
N ALA A 157 -21.68 -23.55 5.93
CA ALA A 157 -20.54 -22.76 5.57
C ALA A 157 -19.23 -23.48 5.96
N GLU A 158 -19.15 -24.01 7.19
CA GLU A 158 -17.96 -24.76 7.63
C GLU A 158 -17.78 -26.08 6.86
N ALA A 159 -18.85 -26.83 6.61
CA ALA A 159 -18.79 -28.05 5.82
C ALA A 159 -18.35 -27.80 4.37
N LEU A 160 -18.73 -26.67 3.77
CA LEU A 160 -18.29 -26.27 2.44
C LEU A 160 -16.84 -25.81 2.46
N ALA A 161 -16.44 -25.02 3.46
CA ALA A 161 -15.08 -24.55 3.65
C ALA A 161 -14.08 -25.73 3.82
N LEU A 162 -14.44 -26.71 4.66
CA LEU A 162 -13.62 -27.91 4.84
C LEU A 162 -13.47 -28.73 3.54
N ARG A 163 -14.56 -28.85 2.75
CA ARG A 163 -14.49 -29.51 1.44
C ARG A 163 -13.59 -28.81 0.45
N LEU A 164 -13.61 -27.46 0.43
CA LEU A 164 -12.75 -26.66 -0.42
C LEU A 164 -11.28 -26.79 0.01
N ALA A 165 -11.01 -26.75 1.31
CA ALA A 165 -9.67 -26.93 1.86
C ALA A 165 -9.13 -28.36 1.57
N ALA A 166 -9.96 -29.39 1.72
CA ALA A 166 -9.59 -30.78 1.43
C ALA A 166 -9.37 -31.05 -0.07
N ALA A 167 -10.05 -30.34 -0.97
CA ALA A 167 -9.85 -30.46 -2.41
C ALA A 167 -8.47 -29.94 -2.86
N GLY A 168 -7.82 -29.07 -2.08
CA GLY A 168 -6.45 -28.61 -2.29
C GLY A 168 -5.37 -29.54 -1.68
N SER A 169 -5.75 -30.61 -0.99
CA SER A 169 -4.82 -31.57 -0.35
C SER A 169 -4.84 -32.98 -0.98
N GLY A 170 -5.13 -33.08 -2.27
CA GLY A 170 -5.17 -34.36 -3.00
C GLY A 170 -3.82 -35.07 -3.04
N ASP A 171 -3.85 -36.42 -3.21
CA ASP A 171 -2.80 -37.42 -3.01
C ASP A 171 -1.57 -37.33 -3.96
N THR A 172 -1.50 -36.32 -4.83
CA THR A 172 -0.35 -35.98 -5.66
C THR A 172 0.06 -34.58 -5.29
N SER A 173 1.20 -34.43 -4.58
CA SER A 173 1.81 -33.17 -4.10
C SER A 173 1.14 -31.92 -4.67
N PRO A 174 0.18 -31.31 -3.99
CA PRO A 174 -0.40 -30.07 -4.48
C PRO A 174 0.69 -29.00 -4.42
N ASP A 175 0.84 -28.23 -5.52
CA ASP A 175 1.66 -27.04 -5.50
C ASP A 175 1.19 -26.16 -4.34
N ALA A 176 2.12 -25.58 -3.57
CA ALA A 176 1.82 -24.76 -2.40
C ALA A 176 0.81 -23.64 -2.72
N GLU A 177 0.70 -23.29 -3.97
CA GLU A 177 -0.18 -22.27 -4.52
C GLU A 177 -1.64 -22.73 -4.68
N GLU A 178 -1.87 -23.99 -5.06
CA GLU A 178 -3.21 -24.60 -5.10
C GLU A 178 -3.78 -24.74 -3.68
N ALA A 179 -2.94 -25.15 -2.72
CA ALA A 179 -3.31 -25.24 -1.32
C ALA A 179 -3.65 -23.86 -0.73
N ALA A 180 -2.88 -22.82 -1.06
CA ALA A 180 -3.14 -21.45 -0.64
C ALA A 180 -4.42 -20.87 -1.27
N SER A 181 -4.69 -21.20 -2.54
CA SER A 181 -5.92 -20.81 -3.25
C SER A 181 -7.16 -21.49 -2.65
N ALA A 182 -7.05 -22.79 -2.34
CA ALA A 182 -8.11 -23.55 -1.69
C ALA A 182 -8.42 -23.01 -0.28
N SER A 183 -7.37 -22.67 0.49
CA SER A 183 -7.50 -22.08 1.81
C SER A 183 -8.20 -20.70 1.75
N ARG A 184 -7.84 -19.85 0.79
CA ARG A 184 -8.49 -18.55 0.56
C ARG A 184 -9.99 -18.70 0.25
N ARG A 185 -10.36 -19.62 -0.68
CA ARG A 185 -11.78 -19.89 -1.00
C ARG A 185 -12.56 -20.44 0.19
N ALA A 186 -11.94 -21.26 1.01
CA ALA A 186 -12.54 -21.75 2.24
C ALA A 186 -12.86 -20.62 3.21
N GLU A 187 -11.95 -19.65 3.37
CA GLU A 187 -12.14 -18.51 4.24
C GLU A 187 -13.23 -17.55 3.71
N GLU A 188 -13.32 -17.36 2.40
CA GLU A 188 -14.41 -16.59 1.77
C GLU A 188 -15.79 -17.16 2.08
N VAL A 189 -15.94 -18.49 2.06
CA VAL A 189 -17.19 -19.17 2.41
C VAL A 189 -17.53 -18.95 3.88
N ARG A 190 -16.54 -19.06 4.79
CA ARG A 190 -16.73 -18.79 6.21
C ARG A 190 -17.20 -17.36 6.46
N GLU A 191 -16.63 -16.41 5.69
CA GLU A 191 -17.01 -15.00 5.80
C GLU A 191 -18.47 -14.75 5.42
N ILE A 192 -18.92 -15.34 4.32
CA ILE A 192 -20.33 -15.25 3.92
C ILE A 192 -21.22 -15.86 4.99
N GLY A 193 -20.82 -16.99 5.56
CA GLY A 193 -21.53 -17.60 6.69
C GLY A 193 -21.64 -16.65 7.88
N ARG A 194 -20.53 -16.08 8.32
CA ARG A 194 -20.49 -15.11 9.43
C ARG A 194 -21.36 -13.87 9.14
N ARG A 195 -21.34 -13.37 7.91
CA ARG A 195 -22.14 -12.23 7.49
C ARG A 195 -23.65 -12.53 7.55
N LEU A 196 -24.06 -13.72 7.10
CA LEU A 196 -25.45 -14.15 7.17
C LEU A 196 -25.91 -14.31 8.63
N VAL A 197 -25.11 -14.95 9.47
CA VAL A 197 -25.40 -15.11 10.91
C VAL A 197 -25.55 -13.74 11.60
N ARG A 198 -24.67 -12.79 11.32
CA ARG A 198 -24.80 -11.41 11.84
C ARG A 198 -26.11 -10.75 11.41
N ASN A 199 -26.51 -10.92 10.16
CA ASN A 199 -27.77 -10.35 9.67
C ASN A 199 -29.01 -11.07 10.22
N LEU A 200 -28.93 -12.37 10.53
CA LEU A 200 -29.96 -13.16 11.20
C LEU A 200 -30.15 -12.74 12.66
N THR A 201 -29.03 -12.61 13.39
CA THR A 201 -29.05 -12.22 14.81
C THR A 201 -29.31 -10.74 15.02
N ARG A 202 -29.40 -9.95 13.92
CA ARG A 202 -29.48 -8.48 13.96
C ARG A 202 -28.38 -7.84 14.81
N ALA A 203 -27.26 -8.55 15.00
CA ALA A 203 -26.11 -7.99 15.68
C ALA A 203 -25.67 -6.71 14.94
N PRO A 204 -25.49 -5.59 15.65
CA PRO A 204 -25.09 -4.37 14.98
C PRO A 204 -23.73 -4.61 14.31
N PHE A 205 -23.64 -4.32 13.02
CA PHE A 205 -22.35 -4.18 12.36
C PHE A 205 -21.63 -3.04 13.09
N ARG A 206 -20.64 -3.37 13.91
CA ARG A 206 -19.76 -2.35 14.49
C ARG A 206 -18.91 -1.80 13.36
N SER A 207 -19.47 -0.88 12.64
CA SER A 207 -18.75 -0.08 11.66
C SER A 207 -17.62 0.61 12.43
N PHE A 208 -16.44 0.73 11.82
CA PHE A 208 -15.34 1.53 12.37
C PHE A 208 -15.81 2.95 12.75
N SER A 209 -16.93 3.41 12.22
CA SER A 209 -17.59 4.66 12.58
C SER A 209 -18.08 4.72 14.03
N ALA A 210 -18.23 3.60 14.72
CA ALA A 210 -18.59 3.55 16.14
C ALA A 210 -17.38 3.60 17.08
N LEU A 211 -16.15 3.47 16.55
CA LEU A 211 -14.93 3.56 17.34
C LEU A 211 -14.65 5.01 17.77
N PRO A 212 -13.96 5.22 18.89
CA PRO A 212 -13.56 6.56 19.33
C PRO A 212 -12.75 7.29 18.26
N VAL A 213 -12.94 8.59 18.15
CA VAL A 213 -12.12 9.43 17.26
C VAL A 213 -10.69 9.48 17.78
N GLY A 214 -9.71 9.29 16.89
CA GLY A 214 -8.29 9.31 17.23
C GLY A 214 -7.80 8.00 17.88
N CYS A 215 -8.57 6.90 17.78
CA CYS A 215 -8.12 5.60 18.29
C CYS A 215 -7.13 4.92 17.33
N ILE A 216 -6.38 3.98 17.90
CA ILE A 216 -5.50 3.06 17.17
C ILE A 216 -6.27 1.75 17.02
N LEU A 217 -6.54 1.39 15.78
CA LEU A 217 -7.20 0.12 15.46
C LEU A 217 -6.23 -1.02 15.64
N VAL A 218 -6.57 -1.96 16.52
CA VAL A 218 -5.76 -3.15 16.81
C VAL A 218 -6.54 -4.39 16.38
N ASN A 219 -5.95 -5.17 15.50
CA ASN A 219 -6.55 -6.42 15.01
C ASN A 219 -5.46 -7.48 14.83
N GLU A 220 -5.84 -8.74 14.96
CA GLU A 220 -4.97 -9.86 14.60
C GLU A 220 -4.74 -9.86 13.07
N GLN A 221 -5.81 -9.78 12.32
CA GLN A 221 -5.83 -9.67 10.88
C GLN A 221 -6.96 -8.73 10.44
N LEU A 222 -6.73 -7.91 9.44
CA LEU A 222 -7.72 -7.04 8.84
C LEU A 222 -7.90 -7.42 7.39
N ARG A 223 -9.14 -7.65 6.99
CA ARG A 223 -9.44 -8.02 5.60
C ARG A 223 -9.46 -6.78 4.71
N PRO A 224 -9.13 -6.91 3.43
CA PRO A 224 -9.16 -5.79 2.49
C PRO A 224 -10.53 -5.09 2.43
N ALA A 225 -11.62 -5.87 2.47
CA ALA A 225 -12.98 -5.34 2.48
C ALA A 225 -13.32 -4.52 3.74
N ASP A 226 -12.73 -4.87 4.88
CA ASP A 226 -12.90 -4.14 6.13
C ASP A 226 -11.98 -2.91 6.16
N ALA A 227 -10.75 -3.03 5.65
CA ALA A 227 -9.84 -1.90 5.48
C ALA A 227 -10.46 -0.76 4.65
N ALA A 228 -11.20 -1.11 3.59
CA ALA A 228 -11.94 -0.15 2.77
C ALA A 228 -13.04 0.63 3.52
N LEU A 229 -13.46 0.15 4.68
CA LEU A 229 -14.47 0.81 5.53
C LEU A 229 -13.86 1.73 6.58
N ILE A 230 -12.53 1.78 6.69
CA ILE A 230 -11.83 2.66 7.61
C ILE A 230 -12.06 4.11 7.19
N ASP A 231 -12.39 4.94 8.19
CA ASP A 231 -12.47 6.38 8.04
C ASP A 231 -11.17 7.01 8.60
N PRO A 232 -10.30 7.57 7.73
CA PRO A 232 -9.02 8.18 8.16
C PRO A 232 -9.20 9.35 9.12
N SER A 233 -10.38 9.97 9.15
CA SER A 233 -10.67 11.07 10.09
C SER A 233 -10.91 10.58 11.53
N ARG A 234 -11.14 9.30 11.71
CA ARG A 234 -11.48 8.68 13.01
C ARG A 234 -10.38 7.79 13.55
N ILE A 235 -9.71 7.04 12.68
CA ILE A 235 -8.66 6.08 13.06
C ILE A 235 -7.31 6.75 12.85
N ALA A 236 -6.54 6.90 13.93
CA ALA A 236 -5.25 7.57 13.92
C ALA A 236 -4.12 6.67 13.38
N ALA A 237 -4.19 5.36 13.64
CA ALA A 237 -3.25 4.37 13.13
C ALA A 237 -3.86 2.97 13.17
N VAL A 238 -3.20 2.02 12.49
CA VAL A 238 -3.55 0.60 12.48
C VAL A 238 -2.35 -0.25 12.91
N VAL A 239 -2.60 -1.24 13.78
CA VAL A 239 -1.60 -2.25 14.19
C VAL A 239 -2.20 -3.62 13.97
N MET A 240 -1.44 -4.51 13.33
CA MET A 240 -1.87 -5.88 13.07
C MET A 240 -0.79 -6.89 13.46
N ASP A 241 -1.22 -8.01 14.05
CA ASP A 241 -0.32 -9.10 14.39
C ASP A 241 0.20 -9.81 13.13
N GLU A 242 -0.62 -9.94 12.11
CA GLU A 242 -0.30 -10.56 10.82
C GLU A 242 -0.20 -9.54 9.69
N GLY A 243 0.38 -9.96 8.55
CA GLY A 243 0.46 -9.18 7.32
C GLY A 243 1.87 -8.80 6.90
N GLY A 244 2.04 -8.57 5.61
CA GLY A 244 3.30 -8.21 4.95
C GLY A 244 3.17 -6.95 4.10
N THR A 245 4.30 -6.50 3.55
CA THR A 245 4.35 -5.26 2.73
C THR A 245 3.60 -5.37 1.40
N SER A 246 3.44 -6.57 0.88
CA SER A 246 2.70 -6.90 -0.35
C SER A 246 1.27 -7.37 -0.10
N ASP A 247 0.80 -7.37 1.15
CA ASP A 247 -0.57 -7.71 1.51
C ASP A 247 -1.53 -6.63 0.96
N HIS A 248 -2.68 -7.05 0.46
CA HIS A 248 -3.75 -6.20 -0.04
C HIS A 248 -4.20 -5.16 1.00
N THR A 249 -4.19 -5.54 2.27
CA THR A 249 -4.48 -4.63 3.39
C THR A 249 -3.42 -3.54 3.53
N ALA A 250 -2.14 -3.87 3.32
CA ALA A 250 -1.05 -2.90 3.34
C ALA A 250 -1.20 -1.84 2.24
N ILE A 251 -1.56 -2.27 1.03
CA ILE A 251 -1.83 -1.38 -0.11
C ILE A 251 -2.98 -0.43 0.22
N MET A 252 -4.07 -0.95 0.79
CA MET A 252 -5.22 -0.14 1.22
C MET A 252 -4.84 0.92 2.26
N LEU A 253 -4.07 0.53 3.29
CA LEU A 253 -3.67 1.45 4.35
C LEU A 253 -2.75 2.56 3.83
N ARG A 254 -1.84 2.23 2.87
CA ARG A 254 -1.05 3.24 2.15
C ARG A 254 -1.93 4.21 1.36
N ALA A 255 -2.91 3.70 0.62
CA ALA A 255 -3.84 4.52 -0.16
C ALA A 255 -4.67 5.47 0.73
N LEU A 256 -5.07 5.01 1.92
CA LEU A 256 -5.77 5.81 2.92
C LEU A 256 -4.87 6.81 3.65
N GLY A 257 -3.54 6.68 3.54
CA GLY A 257 -2.57 7.54 4.22
C GLY A 257 -2.59 7.43 5.76
N ILE A 258 -2.99 6.27 6.29
CA ILE A 258 -3.09 6.01 7.73
C ILE A 258 -1.79 5.35 8.20
N PRO A 259 -1.09 5.90 9.22
CA PRO A 259 0.06 5.24 9.83
C PRO A 259 -0.25 3.79 10.21
N ALA A 260 0.57 2.85 9.77
CA ALA A 260 0.29 1.43 10.00
C ALA A 260 1.56 0.61 10.21
N VAL A 261 1.48 -0.36 11.12
CA VAL A 261 2.52 -1.35 11.40
C VAL A 261 1.88 -2.74 11.38
N LEU A 262 2.39 -3.62 10.53
CA LEU A 262 1.91 -5.00 10.36
C LEU A 262 2.96 -6.00 10.84
N GLY A 263 2.54 -7.24 11.06
CA GLY A 263 3.44 -8.31 11.50
C GLY A 263 3.93 -8.14 12.94
N VAL A 264 3.14 -7.50 13.81
CA VAL A 264 3.48 -7.27 15.23
C VAL A 264 2.98 -8.45 16.06
N ALA A 265 3.68 -9.56 15.99
CA ALA A 265 3.25 -10.82 16.58
C ALA A 265 2.90 -10.70 18.08
N GLY A 266 1.70 -11.14 18.44
CA GLY A 266 1.22 -11.20 19.83
C GLY A 266 0.86 -9.84 20.45
N PHE A 267 0.80 -8.77 19.69
CA PHE A 267 0.41 -7.44 20.17
C PHE A 267 -1.06 -7.42 20.60
N THR A 268 -1.94 -7.98 19.77
CA THR A 268 -3.39 -8.02 20.02
C THR A 268 -3.73 -8.72 21.34
N ALA A 269 -3.01 -9.79 21.67
CA ALA A 269 -3.21 -10.52 22.93
C ALA A 269 -2.79 -9.73 24.19
N GLN A 270 -1.91 -8.76 24.04
CA GLN A 270 -1.35 -7.97 25.14
C GLN A 270 -2.02 -6.61 25.28
N ALA A 271 -2.53 -6.04 24.18
CA ALA A 271 -3.21 -4.76 24.17
C ALA A 271 -4.60 -4.86 24.82
N ARG A 272 -5.00 -3.80 25.52
CA ARG A 272 -6.32 -3.70 26.18
C ARG A 272 -7.12 -2.57 25.57
N ALA A 273 -8.42 -2.77 25.43
CA ALA A 273 -9.30 -1.70 24.94
C ALA A 273 -9.17 -0.45 25.82
N GLY A 274 -8.88 0.69 25.19
CA GLY A 274 -8.62 1.96 25.87
C GLY A 274 -7.21 2.13 26.42
N GLY A 275 -6.32 1.11 26.35
CA GLY A 275 -4.90 1.24 26.65
C GLY A 275 -4.22 2.21 25.70
N LEU A 276 -3.27 3.02 26.18
CA LEU A 276 -2.58 3.98 25.35
C LEU A 276 -1.52 3.31 24.50
N VAL A 277 -1.51 3.62 23.20
CA VAL A 277 -0.58 3.08 22.22
C VAL A 277 0.07 4.21 21.44
N ILE A 278 1.37 4.08 21.17
CA ILE A 278 2.11 4.90 20.21
C ILE A 278 2.45 4.02 19.01
N VAL A 279 2.19 4.52 17.81
CA VAL A 279 2.53 3.84 16.56
C VAL A 279 3.45 4.75 15.75
N ASP A 280 4.61 4.25 15.38
CA ASP A 280 5.52 4.86 14.42
C ASP A 280 5.54 4.00 13.15
N GLY A 281 4.77 4.42 12.16
CA GLY A 281 4.62 3.70 10.90
C GLY A 281 5.82 3.83 9.96
N GLU A 282 6.77 4.73 10.22
CA GLU A 282 8.03 4.85 9.47
C GLU A 282 9.09 3.90 10.04
N ALA A 283 9.23 3.89 11.37
CA ALA A 283 10.18 3.01 12.06
C ALA A 283 9.68 1.57 12.25
N GLY A 284 8.38 1.30 12.03
CA GLY A 284 7.78 0.01 12.31
C GLY A 284 7.71 -0.32 13.81
N LEU A 285 7.61 0.70 14.66
CA LEU A 285 7.62 0.57 16.12
C LEU A 285 6.23 0.81 16.71
N VAL A 286 5.85 -0.06 17.66
CA VAL A 286 4.62 0.09 18.44
C VAL A 286 4.96 0.04 19.91
N THR A 287 4.52 1.04 20.69
CA THR A 287 4.72 1.09 22.13
C THR A 287 3.37 0.99 22.85
N LEU A 288 3.21 -0.03 23.66
CA LEU A 288 2.03 -0.26 24.50
C LEU A 288 2.28 0.28 25.90
N ASP A 289 1.29 0.94 26.48
CA ASP A 289 1.30 1.53 27.81
C ASP A 289 2.58 2.39 28.06
N PRO A 290 2.81 3.43 27.20
CA PRO A 290 4.03 4.23 27.23
C PRO A 290 4.20 4.96 28.56
N SER A 291 5.45 5.05 29.02
CA SER A 291 5.81 5.89 30.17
C SER A 291 5.54 7.38 29.89
N ALA A 292 5.43 8.19 30.92
CA ALA A 292 5.23 9.64 30.77
C ALA A 292 6.34 10.28 29.91
N ALA A 293 7.59 9.83 30.06
CA ALA A 293 8.72 10.33 29.28
C ALA A 293 8.61 9.93 27.80
N THR A 294 8.29 8.67 27.50
CA THR A 294 8.10 8.17 26.13
C THR A 294 6.93 8.87 25.45
N LEU A 295 5.83 9.10 26.19
CA LEU A 295 4.66 9.81 25.69
C LEU A 295 4.97 11.28 25.35
N GLU A 296 5.76 11.96 26.17
CA GLU A 296 6.18 13.34 25.92
C GLU A 296 7.07 13.41 24.68
N THR A 297 8.03 12.52 24.54
CA THR A 297 8.86 12.41 23.33
C THR A 297 7.98 12.19 22.08
N ALA A 298 7.09 11.20 22.12
CA ALA A 298 6.21 10.92 20.99
C ALA A 298 5.29 12.09 20.62
N ARG A 299 4.81 12.88 21.61
CA ARG A 299 4.05 14.11 21.33
C ARG A 299 4.89 15.16 20.60
N HIS A 300 6.14 15.32 21.01
CA HIS A 300 7.09 16.19 20.32
C HIS A 300 7.31 15.71 18.88
N ASP A 301 7.48 14.41 18.69
CA ASP A 301 7.71 13.80 17.37
C ASP A 301 6.49 13.95 16.45
N VAL A 302 5.27 13.79 16.96
CA VAL A 302 4.02 14.06 16.19
C VAL A 302 3.98 15.52 15.72
N ILE A 303 4.32 16.47 16.61
CA ILE A 303 4.34 17.90 16.27
C ILE A 303 5.46 18.19 15.25
N ALA A 304 6.64 17.61 15.45
CA ALA A 304 7.77 17.74 14.53
C ALA A 304 7.43 17.18 13.14
N TYR A 305 6.83 15.99 13.08
CA TYR A 305 6.37 15.35 11.84
C TYR A 305 5.33 16.22 11.10
N ALA A 306 4.35 16.75 11.83
CA ALA A 306 3.33 17.62 11.24
C ALA A 306 3.93 18.94 10.70
N ARG A 307 4.88 19.55 11.44
CA ARG A 307 5.62 20.74 10.99
C ARG A 307 6.48 20.44 9.75
N GLU A 308 7.17 19.31 9.75
CA GLU A 308 7.99 18.88 8.61
C GLU A 308 7.12 18.65 7.39
N ARG A 309 6.00 17.92 7.52
CA ARG A 309 5.03 17.73 6.43
C ARG A 309 4.52 19.06 5.88
N GLN A 310 4.22 20.02 6.75
CA GLN A 310 3.81 21.37 6.32
C GLN A 310 4.96 22.13 5.63
N ARG A 311 6.19 22.01 6.14
CA ARG A 311 7.39 22.61 5.53
C ARG A 311 7.65 22.03 4.15
N LEU A 312 7.60 20.70 4.03
CA LEU A 312 7.75 19.99 2.75
C LEU A 312 6.65 20.36 1.76
N GLY A 313 5.40 20.52 2.21
CA GLY A 313 4.29 20.98 1.37
C GLY A 313 4.53 22.34 0.71
N ARG A 314 5.29 23.24 1.33
CA ARG A 314 5.67 24.54 0.75
C ARG A 314 6.65 24.41 -0.41
N LEU A 315 7.42 23.30 -0.47
CA LEU A 315 8.38 23.06 -1.54
C LEU A 315 7.70 22.63 -2.85
N ARG A 316 6.45 22.23 -2.82
CA ARG A 316 5.71 21.72 -3.98
C ARG A 316 5.89 22.60 -5.23
N ARG A 317 5.69 23.92 -5.08
CA ARG A 317 5.72 24.89 -6.18
C ARG A 317 7.13 25.41 -6.50
N LEU A 318 8.12 25.07 -5.69
CA LEU A 318 9.47 25.51 -5.90
C LEU A 318 10.19 24.58 -6.88
N PRO A 319 11.02 25.10 -7.79
CA PRO A 319 11.84 24.28 -8.67
C PRO A 319 12.89 23.51 -7.85
N ALA A 320 13.17 22.27 -8.24
CA ALA A 320 14.26 21.50 -7.69
C ALA A 320 15.57 21.97 -8.38
N ARG A 321 16.38 22.72 -7.64
CA ARG A 321 17.67 23.24 -8.10
C ARG A 321 18.71 23.08 -7.00
N LEU A 322 19.91 22.68 -7.39
CA LEU A 322 21.07 22.70 -6.50
C LEU A 322 21.36 24.13 -6.02
N SER A 323 22.14 24.27 -4.95
CA SER A 323 22.55 25.57 -4.42
C SER A 323 23.29 26.45 -5.45
N GLY A 324 23.96 25.83 -6.44
CA GLY A 324 24.59 26.49 -7.59
C GLY A 324 23.65 26.88 -8.73
N GLY A 325 22.33 26.63 -8.61
CA GLY A 325 21.31 26.98 -9.60
C GLY A 325 21.05 25.92 -10.67
N GLU A 326 21.80 24.83 -10.71
CA GLU A 326 21.58 23.73 -11.66
C GLU A 326 20.24 23.05 -11.41
N ALA A 327 19.46 22.82 -12.47
CA ALA A 327 18.17 22.17 -12.38
C ALA A 327 18.31 20.66 -12.19
N VAL A 328 17.47 20.11 -11.35
CA VAL A 328 17.27 18.66 -11.18
C VAL A 328 15.80 18.35 -11.42
N GLU A 329 15.53 17.37 -12.24
CA GLU A 329 14.17 16.96 -12.59
C GLU A 329 13.70 15.88 -11.63
N LEU A 330 12.63 16.14 -10.90
CA LEU A 330 12.03 15.19 -9.96
C LEU A 330 10.66 14.78 -10.50
N GLN A 331 10.58 13.55 -10.98
CA GLN A 331 9.42 12.95 -11.60
C GLN A 331 8.82 11.89 -10.69
N ALA A 332 7.58 11.51 -10.96
CA ALA A 332 6.90 10.44 -10.23
C ALA A 332 6.96 9.11 -11.00
N ASN A 333 7.07 8.03 -10.24
CA ASN A 333 6.63 6.71 -10.70
C ASN A 333 5.13 6.63 -10.53
N LEU A 334 4.42 6.14 -11.55
CA LEU A 334 3.00 5.88 -11.53
C LEU A 334 2.77 4.38 -11.78
N GLU A 335 2.24 3.70 -10.79
CA GLU A 335 1.81 2.31 -10.92
C GLU A 335 0.32 2.25 -11.29
N LEU A 336 -0.45 3.24 -10.84
CA LEU A 336 -1.90 3.26 -10.93
C LEU A 336 -2.45 4.67 -11.17
N PRO A 337 -3.44 4.83 -12.04
CA PRO A 337 -4.09 6.13 -12.28
C PRO A 337 -4.60 6.85 -11.03
N ALA A 338 -4.99 6.08 -10.01
CA ALA A 338 -5.45 6.62 -8.72
C ALA A 338 -4.40 7.43 -7.94
N GLU A 339 -3.12 7.26 -8.24
CA GLU A 339 -2.02 8.00 -7.60
C GLU A 339 -1.85 9.41 -8.18
N LEU A 340 -2.48 9.74 -9.32
CA LEU A 340 -2.37 11.05 -9.98
C LEU A 340 -2.62 12.25 -9.05
N PRO A 341 -3.63 12.22 -8.14
CA PRO A 341 -3.82 13.31 -7.19
C PRO A 341 -2.64 13.50 -6.23
N LEU A 342 -1.99 12.40 -5.79
CA LEU A 342 -0.82 12.44 -4.93
C LEU A 342 0.39 12.99 -5.68
N ILE A 343 0.59 12.59 -6.94
CA ILE A 343 1.64 13.09 -7.83
C ILE A 343 1.49 14.60 -8.02
N ALA A 344 0.28 15.06 -8.29
CA ALA A 344 -0.03 16.47 -8.39
C ALA A 344 0.23 17.21 -7.06
N GLN A 345 -0.09 16.61 -5.91
CA GLN A 345 0.20 17.18 -4.59
C GLN A 345 1.69 17.24 -4.27
N ALA A 346 2.47 16.27 -4.69
CA ALA A 346 3.91 16.24 -4.46
C ALA A 346 4.68 17.28 -5.29
N GLY A 347 4.10 17.78 -6.37
CA GLY A 347 4.72 18.73 -7.28
C GLY A 347 5.83 18.08 -8.10
N ALA A 348 5.52 16.92 -8.68
CA ALA A 348 6.35 16.24 -9.67
C ALA A 348 6.46 17.09 -10.93
N ALA A 349 7.58 16.95 -11.65
CA ALA A 349 7.84 17.61 -12.94
C ALA A 349 7.47 16.70 -14.14
N GLY A 350 6.61 15.71 -13.90
CA GLY A 350 6.18 14.74 -14.90
C GLY A 350 6.14 13.31 -14.33
N ILE A 351 5.82 12.36 -15.20
CA ILE A 351 5.90 10.93 -14.90
C ILE A 351 7.12 10.36 -15.61
N GLY A 352 8.14 9.98 -14.82
CA GLY A 352 9.36 9.39 -15.34
C GLY A 352 9.26 7.90 -15.60
N LEU A 353 8.27 7.24 -14.97
CA LEU A 353 7.94 5.84 -15.18
C LEU A 353 6.46 5.60 -14.96
N LEU A 354 5.72 5.40 -16.05
CA LEU A 354 4.39 4.80 -16.02
C LEU A 354 4.54 3.29 -16.21
N ARG A 355 4.21 2.51 -15.19
CA ARG A 355 4.08 1.05 -15.29
C ARG A 355 2.74 0.71 -15.93
N THR A 356 2.73 -0.15 -16.93
CA THR A 356 1.51 -0.46 -17.70
C THR A 356 0.86 -1.79 -17.33
N GLU A 357 1.43 -2.49 -16.37
CA GLU A 357 0.99 -3.79 -15.89
C GLU A 357 -0.44 -3.78 -15.36
N PHE A 358 -0.88 -2.67 -14.77
CA PHE A 358 -2.25 -2.52 -14.23
C PHE A 358 -3.34 -2.78 -15.26
N LEU A 359 -3.07 -2.56 -16.54
CA LEU A 359 -4.02 -2.82 -17.62
C LEU A 359 -4.22 -4.32 -17.89
N PHE A 360 -3.30 -5.17 -17.43
CA PHE A 360 -3.25 -6.59 -17.74
C PHE A 360 -3.54 -7.50 -16.53
N ILE A 361 -3.35 -7.00 -15.29
CA ILE A 361 -3.41 -7.83 -14.06
C ILE A 361 -4.77 -8.51 -13.88
N ASN A 362 -5.87 -7.80 -14.08
CA ASN A 362 -7.22 -8.33 -13.85
C ASN A 362 -8.04 -8.44 -15.15
N ALA A 363 -7.36 -8.46 -16.29
CA ALA A 363 -8.01 -8.57 -17.57
C ALA A 363 -8.34 -10.04 -17.89
N GLU A 364 -9.58 -10.32 -18.27
CA GLU A 364 -10.00 -11.64 -18.79
C GLU A 364 -9.45 -11.86 -20.21
N GLU A 365 -9.35 -10.78 -20.99
CA GLU A 365 -8.78 -10.76 -22.34
C GLU A 365 -7.71 -9.67 -22.42
N LEU A 366 -6.77 -9.82 -23.38
CA LEU A 366 -5.74 -8.80 -23.62
C LEU A 366 -6.39 -7.46 -23.95
N PRO A 367 -6.04 -6.36 -23.22
CA PRO A 367 -6.62 -5.05 -23.47
C PRO A 367 -6.31 -4.59 -24.90
N ASP A 368 -7.35 -4.20 -25.61
CA ASP A 368 -7.23 -3.73 -26.98
C ASP A 368 -6.59 -2.32 -27.07
N GLU A 369 -6.36 -1.85 -28.29
CA GLU A 369 -5.74 -0.57 -28.56
C GLU A 369 -6.56 0.62 -27.99
N ALA A 370 -7.90 0.53 -27.98
CA ALA A 370 -8.78 1.60 -27.55
C ALA A 370 -8.77 1.74 -26.02
N VAL A 371 -8.86 0.62 -25.30
CA VAL A 371 -8.79 0.56 -23.82
C VAL A 371 -7.45 1.12 -23.34
N GLN A 372 -6.35 0.68 -23.94
CA GLN A 372 -5.03 1.18 -23.56
C GLN A 372 -4.86 2.67 -23.87
N ALA A 373 -5.31 3.12 -25.06
CA ALA A 373 -5.23 4.54 -25.45
C ALA A 373 -6.03 5.43 -24.49
N GLU A 374 -7.20 5.00 -24.04
CA GLU A 374 -8.02 5.77 -23.09
C GLU A 374 -7.33 5.91 -21.72
N ALA A 375 -6.76 4.82 -21.20
CA ALA A 375 -6.00 4.86 -19.96
C ALA A 375 -4.78 5.82 -20.05
N TYR A 376 -3.99 5.73 -21.12
CA TYR A 376 -2.85 6.63 -21.33
C TYR A 376 -3.29 8.10 -21.51
N ARG A 377 -4.41 8.34 -22.20
CA ARG A 377 -5.00 9.67 -22.35
C ARG A 377 -5.32 10.29 -21.01
N GLY A 378 -5.99 9.55 -20.12
CA GLY A 378 -6.32 10.02 -18.78
C GLY A 378 -5.08 10.48 -18.00
N VAL A 379 -3.99 9.71 -18.08
CA VAL A 379 -2.71 10.05 -17.44
C VAL A 379 -2.08 11.31 -18.06
N ILE A 380 -1.98 11.38 -19.39
CA ILE A 380 -1.38 12.51 -20.10
C ILE A 380 -2.14 13.82 -19.82
N GLN A 381 -3.47 13.76 -19.84
CA GLN A 381 -4.31 14.92 -19.55
C GLN A 381 -4.17 15.40 -18.11
N ALA A 382 -4.08 14.47 -17.14
CA ALA A 382 -3.87 14.80 -15.73
C ALA A 382 -2.51 15.50 -15.50
N MET A 383 -1.51 15.22 -16.32
CA MET A 383 -0.18 15.84 -16.23
C MET A 383 -0.11 17.26 -16.80
N GLY A 384 -1.12 17.72 -17.53
CA GLY A 384 -1.27 19.13 -17.91
C GLY A 384 -0.14 19.70 -18.78
N GLY A 385 0.57 18.87 -19.54
CA GLY A 385 1.68 19.26 -20.41
C GLY A 385 3.07 18.80 -19.93
N ASP A 386 3.17 18.23 -18.72
CA ASP A 386 4.40 17.59 -18.27
C ASP A 386 4.61 16.22 -18.94
N CYS A 387 5.87 15.83 -19.09
CA CYS A 387 6.24 14.62 -19.83
C CYS A 387 5.82 13.34 -19.10
N THR A 388 5.25 12.38 -19.87
CA THR A 388 4.93 11.03 -19.39
C THR A 388 5.77 9.99 -20.10
N THR A 389 6.61 9.27 -19.38
CA THR A 389 7.40 8.15 -19.91
C THR A 389 6.63 6.84 -19.68
N ILE A 390 6.12 6.25 -20.76
CA ILE A 390 5.32 5.03 -20.74
C ILE A 390 6.22 3.83 -20.99
N ARG A 391 6.38 2.97 -19.99
CA ARG A 391 7.11 1.71 -20.12
C ARG A 391 6.21 0.67 -20.80
N LEU A 392 6.72 0.00 -21.84
CA LEU A 392 6.04 -1.16 -22.37
C LEU A 392 5.95 -2.25 -21.31
N LEU A 393 4.97 -3.12 -21.49
CA LEU A 393 4.64 -4.20 -20.56
C LEU A 393 5.89 -5.00 -20.14
N ASP A 394 6.15 -5.03 -18.85
CA ASP A 394 7.17 -5.87 -18.23
C ASP A 394 6.46 -6.96 -17.41
N TRP A 395 6.04 -7.98 -18.11
CA TRP A 395 5.35 -9.13 -17.53
C TRP A 395 6.31 -10.31 -17.42
N GLY A 396 6.29 -11.00 -16.28
CA GLY A 396 7.04 -12.21 -15.99
C GLY A 396 6.15 -13.28 -15.36
N GLY A 397 6.64 -14.49 -15.26
CA GLY A 397 5.87 -15.64 -14.77
C GLY A 397 5.42 -15.56 -13.30
N GLU A 398 5.95 -14.58 -12.53
CA GLU A 398 5.50 -14.30 -11.16
C GLU A 398 4.13 -13.60 -11.09
N LYS A 399 3.65 -13.04 -12.21
CA LYS A 399 2.38 -12.32 -12.28
C LYS A 399 1.33 -13.19 -12.96
N GLN A 400 0.22 -13.44 -12.28
CA GLN A 400 -0.87 -14.25 -12.81
C GLN A 400 -1.94 -13.37 -13.46
N SER A 401 -2.34 -13.72 -14.69
CA SER A 401 -3.49 -13.15 -15.38
C SER A 401 -4.01 -14.16 -16.39
N GLU A 402 -5.31 -14.38 -16.43
CA GLU A 402 -5.95 -15.27 -17.41
C GLU A 402 -5.66 -14.82 -18.85
N ALA A 403 -5.68 -13.51 -19.10
CA ALA A 403 -5.36 -12.94 -20.41
C ALA A 403 -3.92 -13.23 -20.87
N MET A 404 -2.99 -13.37 -19.94
CA MET A 404 -1.57 -13.58 -20.20
C MET A 404 -1.17 -15.07 -20.19
N ALA A 405 -2.00 -15.95 -19.62
CA ALA A 405 -1.68 -17.38 -19.47
C ALA A 405 -1.35 -18.08 -20.81
N GLY A 406 -1.97 -17.65 -21.91
CA GLY A 406 -1.70 -18.17 -23.26
C GLY A 406 -0.37 -17.70 -23.88
N LEU A 407 0.29 -16.69 -23.29
CA LEU A 407 1.52 -16.11 -23.81
C LEU A 407 2.77 -16.61 -23.07
N LEU A 408 2.60 -17.11 -21.85
CA LEU A 408 3.68 -17.65 -21.03
C LEU A 408 3.78 -19.16 -21.18
N THR A 409 4.99 -19.68 -21.10
CA THR A 409 5.22 -21.13 -21.07
C THR A 409 4.99 -21.61 -19.65
N SER A 410 4.00 -22.46 -19.44
CA SER A 410 3.75 -23.08 -18.12
C SER A 410 4.98 -23.86 -17.67
N GLY A 411 5.48 -23.60 -16.45
CA GLY A 411 6.59 -24.35 -15.85
C GLY A 411 7.97 -23.69 -15.95
N ASP A 412 8.06 -22.37 -16.16
CA ASP A 412 9.34 -21.65 -16.05
C ASP A 412 9.85 -21.73 -14.60
N LEU A 413 10.94 -22.45 -14.38
CA LEU A 413 11.55 -22.64 -13.06
C LEU A 413 12.12 -21.33 -12.48
N ASN A 414 12.46 -20.38 -13.34
CA ASN A 414 13.04 -19.09 -12.98
C ASN A 414 12.36 -17.96 -13.78
N PRO A 415 11.15 -17.53 -13.40
CA PRO A 415 10.41 -16.51 -14.15
C PRO A 415 11.18 -15.22 -14.37
N ALA A 416 11.99 -14.81 -13.40
CA ALA A 416 12.80 -13.60 -13.49
C ALA A 416 13.89 -13.67 -14.58
N LEU A 417 14.39 -14.87 -14.91
CA LEU A 417 15.41 -15.11 -15.94
C LEU A 417 14.80 -15.60 -17.27
N GLY A 418 13.53 -15.89 -17.29
CA GLY A 418 12.81 -16.49 -18.42
C GLY A 418 12.28 -15.46 -19.42
N LEU A 419 11.11 -15.78 -19.95
CA LEU A 419 10.42 -14.98 -20.96
C LEU A 419 9.66 -13.83 -20.30
N ARG A 420 10.29 -12.64 -20.21
CA ARG A 420 9.68 -11.42 -19.65
C ARG A 420 10.08 -10.18 -20.43
N GLY A 421 9.39 -9.07 -20.18
CA GLY A 421 9.70 -7.74 -20.71
C GLY A 421 9.81 -7.73 -22.24
N LEU A 422 10.84 -7.10 -22.78
CA LEU A 422 11.02 -6.98 -24.22
C LEU A 422 11.10 -8.34 -24.93
N ARG A 423 11.69 -9.37 -24.30
CA ARG A 423 11.79 -10.71 -24.87
C ARG A 423 10.41 -11.31 -25.12
N LEU A 424 9.50 -11.17 -24.18
CA LEU A 424 8.09 -11.57 -24.31
C LEU A 424 7.41 -10.78 -25.44
N LEU A 425 7.60 -9.48 -25.47
CA LEU A 425 6.98 -8.60 -26.45
C LEU A 425 7.47 -8.86 -27.88
N LEU A 426 8.75 -9.16 -28.07
CA LEU A 426 9.30 -9.53 -29.38
C LEU A 426 8.78 -10.89 -29.86
N ARG A 427 8.60 -11.85 -28.96
CA ARG A 427 8.01 -13.15 -29.27
C ARG A 427 6.52 -13.04 -29.62
N HIS A 428 5.80 -12.17 -28.91
CA HIS A 428 4.38 -11.92 -29.10
C HIS A 428 4.16 -10.50 -29.64
N SER A 429 4.70 -10.21 -30.82
CA SER A 429 4.76 -8.87 -31.42
C SER A 429 3.40 -8.17 -31.53
N ARG A 430 2.28 -8.91 -31.59
CA ARG A 430 0.93 -8.33 -31.61
C ARG A 430 0.62 -7.54 -30.33
N VAL A 431 1.03 -8.03 -29.15
CA VAL A 431 0.87 -7.32 -27.88
C VAL A 431 1.66 -6.02 -27.91
N MET A 432 2.91 -6.07 -28.34
CA MET A 432 3.76 -4.91 -28.51
C MET A 432 3.19 -3.90 -29.51
N GLU A 433 2.71 -4.37 -30.67
CA GLU A 433 2.12 -3.53 -31.71
C GLU A 433 0.84 -2.82 -31.25
N THR A 434 -0.01 -3.53 -30.47
CA THR A 434 -1.22 -2.94 -29.87
C THR A 434 -0.87 -1.84 -28.89
N GLN A 435 0.08 -2.10 -27.99
CA GLN A 435 0.52 -1.13 -26.99
C GLN A 435 1.18 0.10 -27.64
N LEU A 436 2.08 -0.10 -28.59
CA LEU A 436 2.71 0.99 -29.34
C LEU A 436 1.68 1.82 -30.12
N ALA A 437 0.67 1.17 -30.70
CA ALA A 437 -0.39 1.87 -31.42
C ALA A 437 -1.22 2.75 -30.48
N ALA A 438 -1.56 2.25 -29.30
CA ALA A 438 -2.28 3.00 -28.27
C ALA A 438 -1.49 4.24 -27.82
N ILE A 439 -0.17 4.08 -27.54
CA ILE A 439 0.71 5.19 -27.15
C ILE A 439 0.81 6.24 -28.28
N LEU A 440 0.99 5.80 -29.52
CA LEU A 440 1.11 6.69 -30.67
C LEU A 440 -0.16 7.50 -30.92
N ARG A 441 -1.36 6.91 -30.70
CA ARG A 441 -2.63 7.63 -30.85
C ARG A 441 -2.77 8.82 -29.90
N VAL A 442 -2.30 8.69 -28.69
CA VAL A 442 -2.39 9.73 -27.65
C VAL A 442 -1.19 10.68 -27.63
N SER A 443 -0.16 10.41 -28.44
CA SER A 443 1.11 11.16 -28.43
C SER A 443 1.00 12.62 -28.90
N THR A 444 -0.12 13.02 -29.48
CA THR A 444 -0.42 14.41 -29.86
C THR A 444 -1.13 15.21 -28.77
N GLU A 445 -1.55 14.54 -27.70
CA GLU A 445 -2.29 15.16 -26.58
C GLU A 445 -1.35 15.72 -25.49
N GLY A 446 -0.09 15.28 -25.46
CA GLY A 446 0.94 15.78 -24.57
C GLY A 446 2.30 15.16 -24.83
N PRO A 447 3.36 15.61 -24.13
CA PRO A 447 4.69 15.06 -24.28
C PRO A 447 4.78 13.62 -23.74
N VAL A 448 5.13 12.67 -24.62
CA VAL A 448 5.23 11.25 -24.30
C VAL A 448 6.59 10.71 -24.70
N ARG A 449 7.12 9.76 -23.93
CA ARG A 449 8.30 8.94 -24.26
C ARG A 449 7.91 7.47 -24.16
N VAL A 450 8.50 6.63 -25.00
CA VAL A 450 8.33 5.16 -24.97
C VAL A 450 9.58 4.53 -24.36
N LEU A 451 9.40 3.70 -23.34
CA LEU A 451 10.50 3.05 -22.62
C LEU A 451 10.40 1.54 -22.78
N LEU A 452 11.46 0.93 -23.31
CA LEU A 452 11.59 -0.52 -23.52
C LEU A 452 12.17 -1.18 -22.27
N PRO A 453 11.48 -2.14 -21.62
CA PRO A 453 12.00 -2.87 -20.46
C PRO A 453 12.96 -3.98 -20.90
N MET A 454 13.85 -4.43 -20.01
CA MET A 454 14.67 -5.64 -20.13
C MET A 454 15.50 -5.74 -21.41
N VAL A 455 15.95 -4.61 -21.94
CA VAL A 455 16.86 -4.58 -23.11
C VAL A 455 18.24 -5.07 -22.69
N THR A 456 18.83 -5.96 -23.48
CA THR A 456 20.19 -6.51 -23.23
C THR A 456 21.14 -6.29 -24.39
N THR A 457 20.62 -6.19 -25.61
CA THR A 457 21.45 -6.09 -26.83
C THR A 457 20.95 -5.01 -27.79
N PRO A 458 21.84 -4.41 -28.61
CA PRO A 458 21.43 -3.49 -29.68
C PRO A 458 20.51 -4.14 -30.74
N ALA A 459 20.61 -5.46 -30.94
CA ALA A 459 19.77 -6.16 -31.89
C ALA A 459 18.29 -6.15 -31.44
N GLU A 460 18.03 -6.37 -30.13
CA GLU A 460 16.69 -6.26 -29.56
C GLU A 460 16.11 -4.85 -29.76
N LEU A 461 16.92 -3.81 -29.50
CA LEU A 461 16.50 -2.42 -29.68
C LEU A 461 16.16 -2.12 -31.15
N ARG A 462 16.97 -2.58 -32.10
CA ARG A 462 16.73 -2.39 -33.55
C ARG A 462 15.42 -3.08 -33.97
N THR A 463 15.21 -4.32 -33.56
CA THR A 463 13.97 -5.05 -33.87
C THR A 463 12.74 -4.33 -33.27
N ALA A 464 12.85 -3.84 -32.04
CA ALA A 464 11.78 -3.05 -31.42
C ALA A 464 11.50 -1.74 -32.18
N ARG A 465 12.54 -1.04 -32.63
CA ARG A 465 12.42 0.18 -33.45
C ARG A 465 11.75 -0.10 -34.79
N GLU A 466 12.09 -1.18 -35.46
CA GLU A 466 11.45 -1.59 -36.73
C GLU A 466 9.94 -1.82 -36.52
N ILE A 467 9.56 -2.48 -35.43
CA ILE A 467 8.14 -2.66 -35.07
C ILE A 467 7.47 -1.30 -34.81
N TYR A 468 8.11 -0.44 -34.02
CA TYR A 468 7.61 0.89 -33.70
C TYR A 468 7.33 1.74 -34.93
N GLU A 469 8.30 1.81 -35.86
CA GLU A 469 8.15 2.54 -37.12
C GLU A 469 7.08 1.91 -38.04
N ARG A 470 6.99 0.57 -38.07
CA ARG A 470 5.95 -0.14 -38.84
C ARG A 470 4.56 0.20 -38.34
N VAL A 471 4.38 0.25 -37.01
CA VAL A 471 3.10 0.67 -36.39
C VAL A 471 2.78 2.11 -36.74
N ALA A 472 3.75 3.02 -36.62
CA ALA A 472 3.55 4.43 -36.99
C ALA A 472 3.13 4.60 -38.47
N ARG A 473 3.80 3.88 -39.39
CA ARG A 473 3.42 3.88 -40.82
C ARG A 473 2.01 3.33 -41.04
N ARG A 474 1.61 2.28 -40.31
CA ARG A 474 0.25 1.71 -40.36
C ARG A 474 -0.79 2.74 -39.92
N LEU A 475 -0.58 3.39 -38.78
CA LEU A 475 -1.50 4.39 -38.24
C LEU A 475 -1.66 5.61 -39.18
N ARG A 476 -0.54 6.11 -39.74
CA ARG A 476 -0.61 7.21 -40.73
C ARG A 476 -1.44 6.83 -41.98
N ARG A 477 -1.29 5.59 -42.46
CA ARG A 477 -2.13 5.09 -43.60
C ARG A 477 -3.62 4.96 -43.24
N GLN A 478 -3.92 4.74 -41.96
CA GLN A 478 -5.29 4.72 -41.43
C GLN A 478 -5.86 6.12 -41.15
N GLY A 479 -5.12 7.18 -41.49
CA GLY A 479 -5.56 8.56 -41.24
C GLY A 479 -5.39 9.05 -39.81
N VAL A 480 -4.71 8.28 -38.94
CA VAL A 480 -4.45 8.73 -37.58
C VAL A 480 -3.44 9.87 -37.60
N ARG A 481 -3.79 10.98 -36.97
CA ARG A 481 -2.90 12.14 -36.85
C ARG A 481 -1.81 11.82 -35.82
N LEU A 482 -0.56 11.76 -36.26
CA LEU A 482 0.63 11.63 -35.42
C LEU A 482 1.44 12.92 -35.49
N GLY A 483 2.24 13.18 -34.45
CA GLY A 483 3.18 14.30 -34.45
C GLY A 483 4.19 14.19 -35.60
N GLU A 484 4.79 15.32 -35.99
CA GLU A 484 5.84 15.37 -37.01
C GLU A 484 7.03 14.46 -36.59
N LYS A 485 7.44 14.56 -35.31
CA LYS A 485 8.37 13.62 -34.68
C LYS A 485 7.59 12.62 -33.83
N LEU A 486 7.95 11.36 -33.95
CA LEU A 486 7.42 10.32 -33.07
C LEU A 486 7.95 10.52 -31.64
N PRO A 487 7.23 10.03 -30.61
CA PRO A 487 7.73 10.00 -29.25
C PRO A 487 9.12 9.34 -29.16
N PRO A 488 10.06 9.90 -28.41
CA PRO A 488 11.40 9.30 -28.25
C PRO A 488 11.31 7.87 -27.74
N LEU A 489 12.11 6.97 -28.33
CA LEU A 489 12.23 5.57 -27.95
C LEU A 489 13.49 5.35 -27.12
N GLY A 490 13.33 5.06 -25.84
CA GLY A 490 14.40 4.80 -24.90
C GLY A 490 14.43 3.39 -24.36
N ILE A 491 15.45 3.08 -23.59
CA ILE A 491 15.67 1.78 -22.97
C ILE A 491 15.75 1.87 -21.46
N MET A 492 15.28 0.82 -20.78
CA MET A 492 15.57 0.63 -19.37
C MET A 492 16.87 -0.15 -19.20
N VAL A 493 17.81 0.43 -18.47
CA VAL A 493 19.09 -0.18 -18.10
C VAL A 493 18.90 -0.85 -16.75
N GLU A 494 18.54 -2.13 -16.79
CA GLU A 494 18.16 -2.89 -15.59
C GLU A 494 18.79 -4.30 -15.54
N THR A 495 19.67 -4.58 -16.51
CA THR A 495 20.49 -5.78 -16.49
C THR A 495 21.98 -5.39 -16.50
N PRO A 496 22.87 -6.20 -15.88
CA PRO A 496 24.31 -5.97 -15.97
C PRO A 496 24.83 -5.87 -17.41
N ALA A 497 24.26 -6.66 -18.32
CA ALA A 497 24.59 -6.62 -19.74
C ALA A 497 24.28 -5.26 -20.38
N ALA A 498 23.09 -4.70 -20.09
CA ALA A 498 22.71 -3.37 -20.58
C ALA A 498 23.59 -2.27 -19.98
N ALA A 499 23.93 -2.37 -18.68
CA ALA A 499 24.76 -1.39 -18.01
C ALA A 499 26.19 -1.38 -18.56
N LEU A 500 26.80 -2.56 -18.76
CA LEU A 500 28.15 -2.70 -19.36
C LEU A 500 28.16 -2.32 -20.86
N GLY A 501 27.08 -2.64 -21.59
CA GLY A 501 26.90 -2.30 -23.00
C GLY A 501 26.26 -0.92 -23.23
N ALA A 502 26.15 -0.08 -22.20
CA ALA A 502 25.41 1.18 -22.25
C ALA A 502 25.90 2.15 -23.34
N GLU A 503 27.21 2.20 -23.63
CA GLU A 503 27.74 3.04 -24.70
C GLU A 503 27.20 2.64 -26.08
N THR A 504 27.20 1.35 -26.40
CA THR A 504 26.69 0.83 -27.68
C THR A 504 25.18 1.03 -27.77
N LEU A 505 24.45 0.78 -26.67
CA LEU A 505 22.99 0.99 -26.62
C LEU A 505 22.61 2.47 -26.73
N ALA A 506 23.37 3.37 -26.12
CA ALA A 506 23.13 4.81 -26.17
C ALA A 506 23.39 5.44 -27.55
N LEU A 507 24.16 4.78 -28.44
CA LEU A 507 24.26 5.20 -29.84
C LEU A 507 22.92 5.11 -30.57
N GLU A 508 22.12 4.11 -30.23
CA GLU A 508 20.84 3.83 -30.89
C GLU A 508 19.62 4.33 -30.07
N ALA A 509 19.66 4.27 -28.74
CA ALA A 509 18.59 4.76 -27.89
C ALA A 509 18.54 6.30 -27.85
N GLU A 510 17.33 6.86 -27.76
CA GLU A 510 17.16 8.32 -27.66
C GLU A 510 17.27 8.84 -26.22
N PHE A 511 17.03 7.99 -25.22
CA PHE A 511 17.25 8.23 -23.80
C PHE A 511 17.43 6.91 -23.05
N LEU A 512 17.99 6.98 -21.84
CA LEU A 512 18.19 5.85 -20.95
C LEU A 512 17.47 6.11 -19.61
N ALA A 513 16.84 5.06 -19.06
CA ALA A 513 16.31 5.06 -17.70
C ALA A 513 16.95 3.92 -16.92
N ILE A 514 17.58 4.21 -15.79
CA ILE A 514 18.26 3.18 -14.98
C ILE A 514 17.24 2.61 -13.98
N GLY A 515 16.91 1.33 -14.14
CA GLY A 515 16.01 0.55 -13.29
C GLY A 515 16.80 -0.19 -12.21
N THR A 516 17.06 0.46 -11.08
CA THR A 516 18.01 -0.08 -10.07
C THR A 516 17.49 -1.31 -9.34
N ASN A 517 16.18 -1.54 -9.29
CA ASN A 517 15.62 -2.69 -8.60
C ASN A 517 16.02 -4.01 -9.28
N ASP A 518 15.75 -4.12 -10.58
CA ASP A 518 16.12 -5.30 -11.36
C ASP A 518 17.63 -5.34 -11.61
N LEU A 519 18.30 -4.19 -11.80
CA LEU A 519 19.74 -4.13 -11.92
C LEU A 519 20.44 -4.71 -10.69
N ALA A 520 19.99 -4.39 -9.48
CA ALA A 520 20.55 -4.95 -8.25
C ALA A 520 20.24 -6.45 -8.14
N MET A 521 19.00 -6.87 -8.41
CA MET A 521 18.58 -8.25 -8.40
C MET A 521 19.46 -9.14 -9.31
N TYR A 522 19.65 -8.73 -10.56
CA TYR A 522 20.47 -9.48 -11.50
C TYR A 522 21.98 -9.39 -11.24
N THR A 523 22.46 -8.27 -10.71
CA THR A 523 23.89 -8.12 -10.37
C THR A 523 24.28 -9.01 -9.21
N LEU A 524 23.41 -9.11 -8.20
CA LEU A 524 23.65 -9.89 -6.99
C LEU A 524 23.17 -11.33 -7.11
N ALA A 525 22.44 -11.68 -8.18
CA ALA A 525 21.77 -12.97 -8.36
C ALA A 525 20.84 -13.31 -7.18
N VAL A 526 20.09 -12.34 -6.70
CA VAL A 526 19.20 -12.45 -5.54
C VAL A 526 17.77 -12.23 -5.97
N ASP A 527 16.91 -13.20 -5.72
CA ASP A 527 15.47 -13.02 -5.85
C ASP A 527 14.92 -12.29 -4.60
N ARG A 528 14.51 -11.04 -4.77
CA ARG A 528 13.96 -10.22 -3.68
C ARG A 528 12.60 -10.71 -3.16
N ALA A 529 11.91 -11.58 -3.90
CA ALA A 529 10.66 -12.20 -3.47
C ALA A 529 10.88 -13.43 -2.58
N SER A 530 12.08 -14.03 -2.62
CA SER A 530 12.45 -15.16 -1.78
C SER A 530 12.90 -14.69 -0.40
N THR A 531 12.16 -15.05 0.64
CA THR A 531 12.44 -14.66 2.04
C THR A 531 13.81 -15.09 2.54
N GLU A 532 14.36 -16.18 2.01
CA GLU A 532 15.66 -16.72 2.42
C GLU A 532 16.84 -15.88 1.95
N VAL A 533 16.76 -15.32 0.72
CA VAL A 533 17.85 -14.57 0.10
C VAL A 533 17.58 -13.06 0.02
N ALA A 534 16.37 -12.59 0.24
CA ALA A 534 16.02 -11.17 0.26
C ALA A 534 16.94 -10.31 1.16
N PRO A 535 17.46 -10.79 2.32
CA PRO A 535 18.41 -10.03 3.12
C PRO A 535 19.75 -9.75 2.45
N LEU A 536 20.07 -10.46 1.35
CA LEU A 536 21.29 -10.23 0.57
C LEU A 536 21.09 -9.16 -0.51
N TYR A 537 19.88 -8.71 -0.74
CA TYR A 537 19.55 -7.67 -1.69
C TYR A 537 19.95 -6.30 -1.14
N ASP A 538 20.97 -5.69 -1.74
CA ASP A 538 21.42 -4.34 -1.40
C ASP A 538 21.64 -3.51 -2.67
N PRO A 539 20.77 -2.55 -2.98
CA PRO A 539 20.92 -1.68 -4.16
C PRO A 539 22.11 -0.71 -4.04
N LEU A 540 22.72 -0.55 -2.85
CA LEU A 540 23.93 0.24 -2.62
C LEU A 540 25.20 -0.60 -2.69
N HIS A 541 25.09 -1.87 -3.06
CA HIS A 541 26.27 -2.72 -3.25
C HIS A 541 27.25 -2.10 -4.25
N PRO A 542 28.57 -2.11 -3.96
CA PRO A 542 29.58 -1.46 -4.82
C PRO A 542 29.50 -1.86 -6.30
N ALA A 543 29.20 -3.13 -6.59
CA ALA A 543 29.04 -3.59 -7.98
C ALA A 543 27.86 -2.90 -8.69
N VAL A 544 26.73 -2.73 -7.99
CA VAL A 544 25.55 -2.05 -8.53
C VAL A 544 25.84 -0.58 -8.77
N LEU A 545 26.46 0.11 -7.80
CA LEU A 545 26.84 1.51 -7.93
C LEU A 545 27.81 1.75 -9.10
N ARG A 546 28.76 0.84 -9.32
CA ARG A 546 29.68 0.91 -10.47
C ARG A 546 28.96 0.77 -11.80
N LEU A 547 27.95 -0.13 -11.88
CA LEU A 547 27.13 -0.29 -13.08
C LEU A 547 26.28 0.97 -13.34
N ILE A 548 25.70 1.57 -12.31
CA ILE A 548 24.97 2.84 -12.41
C ILE A 548 25.90 3.94 -12.92
N GLY A 549 27.11 4.07 -12.34
CA GLY A 549 28.11 5.04 -12.76
C GLY A 549 28.50 4.84 -14.22
N HIS A 550 28.80 3.60 -14.63
CA HIS A 550 29.20 3.27 -16.00
C HIS A 550 28.10 3.63 -17.02
N ALA A 551 26.84 3.26 -16.74
CA ALA A 551 25.71 3.59 -17.61
C ALA A 551 25.47 5.11 -17.70
N THR A 552 25.61 5.82 -16.58
CA THR A 552 25.48 7.28 -16.51
C THR A 552 26.58 7.96 -17.34
N ASP A 553 27.84 7.57 -17.17
CA ASP A 553 28.96 8.13 -17.90
C ASP A 553 28.85 7.89 -19.41
N ALA A 554 28.42 6.69 -19.82
CA ALA A 554 28.19 6.36 -21.23
C ALA A 554 27.12 7.28 -21.85
N ALA A 555 25.99 7.46 -21.17
CA ALA A 555 24.92 8.35 -21.63
C ALA A 555 25.37 9.80 -21.73
N LEU A 556 26.08 10.32 -20.72
CA LEU A 556 26.58 11.70 -20.68
C LEU A 556 27.61 11.97 -21.77
N ARG A 557 28.54 11.05 -22.03
CA ARG A 557 29.51 11.18 -23.12
C ARG A 557 28.84 11.30 -24.48
N LEU A 558 27.76 10.54 -24.69
CA LEU A 558 27.00 10.55 -25.94
C LEU A 558 25.88 11.61 -25.94
N ARG A 559 25.80 12.45 -24.90
CA ARG A 559 24.78 13.49 -24.73
C ARG A 559 23.35 12.93 -24.82
N ARG A 560 23.16 11.74 -24.31
CA ARG A 560 21.81 11.14 -24.19
C ARG A 560 21.20 11.49 -22.86
N PRO A 561 19.90 11.88 -22.82
CA PRO A 561 19.20 12.02 -21.56
C PRO A 561 19.25 10.72 -20.76
N VAL A 562 19.56 10.83 -19.46
CA VAL A 562 19.60 9.69 -18.56
C VAL A 562 18.87 10.03 -17.27
N SER A 563 17.99 9.12 -16.85
CA SER A 563 17.23 9.20 -15.59
C SER A 563 17.42 7.94 -14.75
N LEU A 564 17.07 8.01 -13.49
CA LEU A 564 17.03 6.85 -12.59
C LEU A 564 15.64 6.73 -11.99
N CYS A 565 15.02 5.54 -12.08
CA CYS A 565 13.63 5.31 -11.70
C CYS A 565 13.43 4.16 -10.70
N GLY A 566 14.51 3.53 -10.19
CA GLY A 566 14.41 2.56 -9.11
C GLY A 566 14.17 3.21 -7.75
N GLU A 567 13.89 2.41 -6.75
CA GLU A 567 13.50 2.87 -5.39
C GLU A 567 14.53 3.79 -4.73
N ILE A 568 15.82 3.59 -5.00
CA ILE A 568 16.88 4.45 -4.45
C ILE A 568 16.80 5.91 -4.92
N ALA A 569 16.09 6.21 -6.02
CA ALA A 569 15.80 7.57 -6.46
C ALA A 569 15.02 8.38 -5.42
N GLY A 570 14.18 7.70 -4.64
CA GLY A 570 13.39 8.29 -3.56
C GLY A 570 14.10 8.39 -2.21
N ASN A 571 15.33 7.88 -2.11
CA ASN A 571 16.08 7.91 -0.86
C ASN A 571 16.89 9.21 -0.72
N PRO A 572 16.54 10.12 0.21
CA PRO A 572 17.21 11.40 0.38
C PRO A 572 18.69 11.29 0.79
N LEU A 573 19.10 10.15 1.39
CA LEU A 573 20.52 9.90 1.72
C LEU A 573 21.34 9.56 0.47
N VAL A 574 20.73 8.94 -0.53
CA VAL A 574 21.41 8.40 -1.73
C VAL A 574 21.43 9.42 -2.87
N VAL A 575 20.42 10.27 -2.98
CA VAL A 575 20.32 11.26 -4.08
C VAL A 575 21.56 12.14 -4.24
N PRO A 576 22.23 12.65 -3.18
CA PRO A 576 23.49 13.39 -3.32
C PRO A 576 24.60 12.59 -4.00
N LEU A 577 24.73 11.30 -3.70
CA LEU A 577 25.66 10.40 -4.38
C LEU A 577 25.36 10.32 -5.88
N LEU A 578 24.09 10.07 -6.23
CA LEU A 578 23.64 9.93 -7.62
C LEU A 578 23.82 11.24 -8.41
N MET A 579 23.58 12.40 -7.78
CA MET A 579 23.87 13.71 -8.38
C MET A 579 25.38 13.91 -8.59
N GLY A 580 26.20 13.42 -7.66
CA GLY A 580 27.64 13.42 -7.76
C GLY A 580 28.18 12.56 -8.91
N MET A 581 27.50 11.46 -9.25
CA MET A 581 27.77 10.62 -10.41
C MET A 581 27.34 11.27 -11.75
N GLY A 582 26.61 12.39 -11.72
CA GLY A 582 26.19 13.12 -12.92
C GLY A 582 24.70 13.07 -13.23
N LEU A 583 23.89 12.28 -12.52
CA LEU A 583 22.45 12.21 -12.74
C LEU A 583 21.76 13.52 -12.36
N ARG A 584 20.73 13.90 -13.15
CA ARG A 584 19.91 15.12 -12.95
C ARG A 584 18.41 14.86 -13.11
N SER A 585 17.99 13.65 -13.42
CA SER A 585 16.58 13.28 -13.55
C SER A 585 16.33 12.03 -12.73
N PHE A 586 15.37 12.12 -11.81
CA PHE A 586 15.02 11.07 -10.85
C PHE A 586 13.51 10.85 -10.86
N SER A 587 13.09 9.60 -10.96
CA SER A 587 11.68 9.22 -10.87
C SER A 587 11.46 8.31 -9.66
N MET A 588 10.51 8.65 -8.82
CA MET A 588 10.31 8.02 -7.52
C MET A 588 8.83 8.01 -7.12
N ASN A 589 8.51 7.30 -6.06
CA ASN A 589 7.19 7.40 -5.45
C ASN A 589 6.87 8.86 -5.08
N ALA A 590 5.65 9.30 -5.34
CA ALA A 590 5.21 10.68 -5.14
C ALA A 590 5.46 11.19 -3.71
N SER A 591 5.32 10.33 -2.69
CA SER A 591 5.54 10.67 -1.28
C SER A 591 7.00 11.07 -0.97
N ALA A 592 7.97 10.57 -1.73
CA ALA A 592 9.38 10.86 -1.53
C ALA A 592 9.83 12.22 -2.14
N ILE A 593 9.12 12.70 -3.17
CA ILE A 593 9.50 13.91 -3.93
C ILE A 593 9.76 15.12 -3.03
N PRO A 594 8.91 15.47 -2.05
CA PRO A 594 9.15 16.65 -1.22
C PRO A 594 10.43 16.59 -0.39
N ARG A 595 10.75 15.41 0.19
CA ARG A 595 11.99 15.20 0.95
C ARG A 595 13.22 15.26 0.04
N VAL A 596 13.17 14.60 -1.10
CA VAL A 596 14.24 14.64 -2.09
C VAL A 596 14.45 16.07 -2.62
N LYS A 597 13.37 16.79 -2.92
CA LYS A 597 13.42 18.20 -3.35
C LYS A 597 14.13 19.09 -2.32
N GLN A 598 13.89 18.85 -1.04
CA GLN A 598 14.57 19.56 0.04
C GLN A 598 16.07 19.31 0.00
N VAL A 599 16.50 18.05 -0.09
CA VAL A 599 17.92 17.66 -0.16
C VAL A 599 18.58 18.27 -1.39
N VAL A 600 17.96 18.16 -2.56
CA VAL A 600 18.46 18.77 -3.80
C VAL A 600 18.70 20.26 -3.65
N ARG A 601 17.77 20.98 -3.02
CA ARG A 601 17.87 22.44 -2.83
C ARG A 601 18.96 22.88 -1.85
N GLN A 602 19.34 22.00 -0.94
CA GLN A 602 20.41 22.23 0.04
C GLN A 602 21.79 21.79 -0.46
N ALA A 603 21.81 20.82 -1.39
CA ALA A 603 23.05 20.20 -1.84
C ALA A 603 23.90 21.11 -2.73
N SER A 604 25.22 21.04 -2.54
CA SER A 604 26.25 21.58 -3.43
C SER A 604 26.74 20.49 -4.37
N LEU A 605 26.84 20.80 -5.68
CA LEU A 605 27.31 19.81 -6.66
C LEU A 605 28.76 19.36 -6.38
N ASP A 606 29.62 20.26 -5.92
CA ASP A 606 31.01 19.90 -5.64
C ASP A 606 31.14 18.98 -4.42
N GLU A 607 30.23 19.12 -3.44
CA GLU A 607 30.16 18.20 -2.30
C GLU A 607 29.63 16.84 -2.74
N CYS A 608 28.59 16.82 -3.57
CA CYS A 608 28.07 15.59 -4.16
C CYS A 608 29.14 14.85 -4.97
N ARG A 609 29.94 15.54 -5.79
CA ARG A 609 31.04 14.95 -6.54
C ARG A 609 32.13 14.39 -5.63
N ARG A 610 32.47 15.07 -4.52
CA ARG A 610 33.40 14.55 -3.52
C ARG A 610 32.90 13.30 -2.86
N LEU A 611 31.60 13.27 -2.50
CA LEU A 611 30.94 12.10 -1.94
C LEU A 611 31.01 10.93 -2.93
N ALA A 612 30.63 11.16 -4.19
CA ALA A 612 30.62 10.12 -5.22
C ALA A 612 32.00 9.49 -5.43
N ARG A 613 33.06 10.33 -5.51
CA ARG A 613 34.44 9.80 -5.64
C ARG A 613 34.83 8.89 -4.49
N ARG A 614 34.52 9.29 -3.24
CA ARG A 614 34.85 8.49 -2.05
C ARG A 614 34.06 7.19 -2.03
N VAL A 615 32.75 7.24 -2.32
CA VAL A 615 31.90 6.05 -2.33
C VAL A 615 32.30 5.06 -3.42
N MET A 616 32.75 5.56 -4.59
CA MET A 616 33.14 4.69 -5.71
C MET A 616 34.50 4.00 -5.46
N GLU A 617 35.31 4.48 -4.51
CA GLU A 617 36.56 3.85 -4.06
C GLU A 617 36.28 2.71 -3.04
N GLU A 618 35.12 2.72 -2.40
CA GLU A 618 34.78 1.73 -1.38
C GLU A 618 34.40 0.36 -1.97
N SER A 619 34.67 -0.66 -1.18
CA SER A 619 34.29 -2.04 -1.50
C SER A 619 33.35 -2.67 -0.47
N ASP A 620 33.01 -1.95 0.61
CA ASP A 620 32.20 -2.41 1.72
C ASP A 620 30.91 -1.58 1.84
N CYS A 621 29.75 -2.25 1.78
CA CYS A 621 28.43 -1.64 1.94
C CYS A 621 28.27 -0.87 3.25
N MET A 622 28.85 -1.37 4.35
CA MET A 622 28.78 -0.70 5.66
C MET A 622 29.51 0.65 5.64
N GLN A 623 30.67 0.72 4.98
CA GLN A 623 31.43 1.97 4.83
C GLN A 623 30.68 2.95 3.93
N ILE A 624 30.05 2.47 2.86
CA ILE A 624 29.19 3.29 2.00
C ILE A 624 28.05 3.90 2.81
N ALA A 625 27.33 3.09 3.59
CA ALA A 625 26.23 3.56 4.43
C ALA A 625 26.70 4.62 5.44
N GLN A 626 27.86 4.44 6.05
CA GLN A 626 28.47 5.41 6.97
C GLN A 626 28.82 6.73 6.27
N LEU A 627 29.38 6.69 5.04
CA LEU A 627 29.68 7.88 4.27
C LEU A 627 28.43 8.67 3.91
N LEU A 628 27.37 7.99 3.51
CA LEU A 628 26.09 8.61 3.18
C LEU A 628 25.45 9.25 4.43
N SER A 629 25.45 8.54 5.56
CA SER A 629 24.91 9.07 6.83
C SER A 629 25.71 10.25 7.34
N ALA A 630 27.05 10.21 7.26
CA ALA A 630 27.91 11.32 7.65
C ALA A 630 27.76 12.55 6.73
N PHE A 631 27.41 12.35 5.47
CA PHE A 631 27.10 13.45 4.54
C PHE A 631 25.78 14.12 4.90
N ALA A 632 24.76 13.33 5.21
CA ALA A 632 23.42 13.84 5.55
C ALA A 632 23.37 14.58 6.91
N ALA A 633 24.28 14.28 7.83
CA ALA A 633 24.39 14.92 9.13
C ALA A 633 25.03 16.32 9.09
N ARG A 634 25.53 16.77 7.94
CA ARG A 634 26.12 18.10 7.71
C ARG A 634 25.08 19.10 7.26
#